data_dfee71caec69bbef80ed4ad1ec5538b6
#
_entry.id   dfee71caec69bbef80ed4ad1ec5538b6
#
_cell.length_a   1.000
_cell.length_b   1.000
_cell.length_c   1.000
_cell.angle_alpha   90.00
_cell.angle_beta   90.00
_cell.angle_gamma   90.00
#
_symmetry.space_group_name_H-M   'P 1'
#
loop_
_entity.id
_entity.type
_entity.pdbx_description
1 polymer ?
#
loop_
_entity_poly.entity_id
_entity_poly.type
_entity_poly.pdbx_seq_one_letter_code
_entity_poly.pdbx_strand_id
1 'polypeptide(L)'
;MPRATGVFTGLLNDIALAAKIISREVNHAGLAEMLGDTGEENSHGERVQKLDIFADDVMRQVLHHTGLITCMASEEKEFFWPVPDSFPSGEYVVIYDPLDGSSNIDVNVSIGTIFSIHSKISSSERGELSDCLQAGKHQIAAGYVLYGSSTMFVYTTGRGVHGFTLDPSLGEFVLSHESMCFPDPPRRVYSINEAHYNSWKTGQQLLIDHL
;
A
#
# COMPACT_ATOMS: atom_id res chain seq x y z
N MET A 1 0.47 24.36 -9.69
CA MET A 1 0.71 24.60 -8.25
C MET A 1 1.95 25.47 -8.12
N PRO A 2 1.90 26.64 -7.48
CA PRO A 2 3.04 27.58 -7.46
C PRO A 2 4.26 27.13 -6.63
N ARG A 3 4.22 25.96 -6.01
CA ARG A 3 5.30 25.42 -5.14
C ARG A 3 5.58 23.92 -5.34
N ALA A 4 5.24 23.36 -6.49
CA ALA A 4 5.59 21.98 -6.78
C ALA A 4 7.10 21.87 -7.03
N THR A 5 7.84 21.26 -6.12
CA THR A 5 9.29 21.08 -6.21
C THR A 5 9.68 19.82 -6.99
N GLY A 6 8.72 18.97 -7.34
CA GLY A 6 8.98 17.65 -7.91
C GLY A 6 9.31 16.57 -6.87
N VAL A 7 9.65 16.94 -5.63
CA VAL A 7 10.05 16.01 -4.56
C VAL A 7 8.95 14.99 -4.27
N PHE A 8 7.71 15.46 -4.07
CA PHE A 8 6.56 14.58 -3.84
C PHE A 8 6.27 13.67 -5.05
N THR A 9 6.41 14.19 -6.27
CA THR A 9 6.27 13.38 -7.50
C THR A 9 7.35 12.30 -7.56
N GLY A 10 8.58 12.61 -7.13
CA GLY A 10 9.65 11.64 -6.98
C GLY A 10 9.24 10.47 -6.08
N LEU A 11 8.69 10.77 -4.89
CA LEU A 11 8.23 9.74 -3.95
C LEU A 11 7.12 8.84 -4.54
N LEU A 12 6.15 9.42 -5.25
CA LEU A 12 5.13 8.62 -5.94
C LEU A 12 5.73 7.74 -7.04
N ASN A 13 6.74 8.22 -7.76
CA ASN A 13 7.45 7.42 -8.76
C ASN A 13 8.24 6.26 -8.12
N ASP A 14 8.84 6.48 -6.96
CA ASP A 14 9.54 5.41 -6.20
C ASP A 14 8.55 4.34 -5.74
N ILE A 15 7.38 4.73 -5.21
CA ILE A 15 6.31 3.78 -4.85
C ILE A 15 5.83 3.04 -6.11
N ALA A 16 5.65 3.73 -7.23
CA ALA A 16 5.27 3.11 -8.50
C ALA A 16 6.35 2.13 -9.02
N LEU A 17 7.64 2.43 -8.81
CA LEU A 17 8.73 1.52 -9.14
C LEU A 17 8.67 0.26 -8.27
N ALA A 18 8.50 0.40 -6.96
CA ALA A 18 8.31 -0.73 -6.05
C ALA A 18 7.11 -1.59 -6.48
N ALA A 19 5.98 -0.95 -6.79
CA ALA A 19 4.79 -1.62 -7.28
C ALA A 19 5.02 -2.43 -8.58
N LYS A 20 5.81 -1.92 -9.52
CA LYS A 20 6.17 -2.65 -10.74
C LYS A 20 6.99 -3.91 -10.44
N ILE A 21 7.94 -3.81 -9.50
CA ILE A 21 8.78 -4.95 -9.09
C ILE A 21 7.92 -6.00 -8.38
N ILE A 22 7.07 -5.59 -7.45
CA ILE A 22 6.15 -6.48 -6.73
C ILE A 22 5.16 -7.14 -7.71
N SER A 23 4.56 -6.35 -8.62
CA SER A 23 3.63 -6.86 -9.65
C SER A 23 4.26 -7.97 -10.49
N ARG A 24 5.51 -7.78 -10.89
CA ARG A 24 6.25 -8.80 -11.65
C ARG A 24 6.37 -10.09 -10.85
N GLU A 25 6.74 -10.00 -9.57
CA GLU A 25 6.95 -11.17 -8.72
C GLU A 25 5.64 -11.89 -8.39
N VAL A 26 4.58 -11.14 -8.06
CA VAL A 26 3.23 -11.69 -7.87
C VAL A 26 2.77 -12.49 -9.09
N ASN A 27 2.98 -11.96 -10.31
CA ASN A 27 2.62 -12.64 -11.54
C ASN A 27 3.48 -13.89 -11.85
N HIS A 28 4.64 -14.03 -11.21
CA HIS A 28 5.56 -15.16 -11.38
C HIS A 28 5.60 -16.08 -10.16
N ALA A 29 4.85 -15.80 -9.11
CA ALA A 29 4.96 -16.46 -7.80
C ALA A 29 4.88 -18.00 -7.89
N GLY A 30 3.95 -18.53 -8.68
CA GLY A 30 3.80 -19.98 -8.91
C GLY A 30 4.94 -20.62 -9.70
N LEU A 31 5.74 -19.83 -10.43
CA LEU A 31 6.89 -20.31 -11.20
C LEU A 31 8.21 -20.17 -10.42
N ALA A 32 8.28 -19.22 -9.50
CA ALA A 32 9.48 -18.83 -8.76
C ALA A 32 9.58 -19.47 -7.36
N GLU A 33 8.70 -20.42 -7.01
CA GLU A 33 8.60 -21.03 -5.68
C GLU A 33 8.40 -19.99 -4.54
N MET A 34 7.79 -18.86 -4.89
CA MET A 34 7.48 -17.77 -3.95
C MET A 34 6.14 -17.95 -3.24
N LEU A 35 5.43 -19.05 -3.52
CA LEU A 35 4.19 -19.42 -2.82
C LEU A 35 4.46 -20.08 -1.48
N GLY A 36 3.50 -20.00 -0.58
CA GLY A 36 3.49 -20.63 0.73
C GLY A 36 4.03 -19.74 1.85
N ASP A 37 3.64 -20.10 3.08
CA ASP A 37 4.04 -19.37 4.27
C ASP A 37 5.51 -19.68 4.69
N THR A 38 6.06 -18.83 5.51
CA THR A 38 7.42 -18.99 6.05
C THR A 38 7.46 -19.82 7.33
N GLY A 39 6.30 -20.09 7.92
CA GLY A 39 6.15 -20.67 9.26
C GLY A 39 6.28 -19.65 10.40
N GLU A 40 6.43 -18.37 10.07
CA GLU A 40 6.48 -17.26 11.03
C GLU A 40 5.13 -16.53 11.10
N GLU A 41 4.89 -15.83 12.21
CA GLU A 41 3.72 -14.97 12.40
C GLU A 41 4.19 -13.51 12.55
N ASN A 42 3.44 -12.57 11.97
CA ASN A 42 3.69 -11.13 12.12
C ASN A 42 3.20 -10.63 13.50
N SER A 43 3.37 -9.34 13.77
CA SER A 43 2.96 -8.68 15.01
C SER A 43 1.44 -8.77 15.31
N HIS A 44 0.65 -9.08 14.29
CA HIS A 44 -0.82 -9.24 14.39
C HIS A 44 -1.25 -10.72 14.54
N GLY A 45 -0.29 -11.68 14.52
CA GLY A 45 -0.56 -13.12 14.63
C GLY A 45 -1.02 -13.75 13.32
N GLU A 46 -0.75 -13.11 12.19
CA GLU A 46 -1.00 -13.64 10.85
C GLU A 46 0.24 -14.37 10.32
N ARG A 47 0.02 -15.39 9.51
CA ARG A 47 1.12 -16.14 8.89
C ARG A 47 1.78 -15.32 7.79
N VAL A 48 3.08 -15.12 7.91
CA VAL A 48 3.88 -14.37 6.93
C VAL A 48 4.15 -15.22 5.69
N GLN A 49 3.74 -14.72 4.55
CA GLN A 49 4.02 -15.35 3.26
C GLN A 49 5.40 -14.91 2.75
N LYS A 50 6.02 -15.72 1.91
CA LYS A 50 7.32 -15.37 1.28
C LYS A 50 7.23 -14.08 0.47
N LEU A 51 6.09 -13.84 -0.17
CA LEU A 51 5.85 -12.63 -0.94
C LEU A 51 5.71 -11.38 -0.08
N ASP A 52 5.21 -11.49 1.17
CA ASP A 52 5.16 -10.36 2.11
C ASP A 52 6.56 -9.87 2.41
N ILE A 53 7.48 -10.79 2.74
CA ILE A 53 8.89 -10.45 2.99
C ILE A 53 9.51 -9.78 1.78
N PHE A 54 9.29 -10.35 0.59
CA PHE A 54 9.80 -9.79 -0.65
C PHE A 54 9.26 -8.38 -0.90
N ALA A 55 7.95 -8.19 -0.77
CA ALA A 55 7.31 -6.90 -1.01
C ALA A 55 7.77 -5.83 0.00
N ASP A 56 7.89 -6.18 1.29
CA ASP A 56 8.43 -5.29 2.32
C ASP A 56 9.88 -4.90 2.03
N ASP A 57 10.72 -5.87 1.66
CA ASP A 57 12.11 -5.60 1.29
C ASP A 57 12.22 -4.69 0.05
N VAL A 58 11.38 -4.89 -0.97
CA VAL A 58 11.33 -4.03 -2.16
C VAL A 58 10.95 -2.60 -1.79
N MET A 59 9.85 -2.43 -1.02
CA MET A 59 9.42 -1.10 -0.57
C MET A 59 10.54 -0.39 0.20
N ARG A 60 11.15 -1.09 1.15
CA ARG A 60 12.25 -0.56 1.95
C ARG A 60 13.46 -0.18 1.09
N GLN A 61 13.90 -1.06 0.19
CA GLN A 61 15.07 -0.82 -0.67
C GLN A 61 14.87 0.33 -1.64
N VAL A 62 13.68 0.47 -2.21
CA VAL A 62 13.38 1.55 -3.15
C VAL A 62 13.29 2.91 -2.44
N LEU A 63 12.73 2.96 -1.24
CA LEU A 63 12.42 4.23 -0.58
C LEU A 63 13.58 4.81 0.24
N HIS A 64 14.39 3.97 0.90
CA HIS A 64 15.31 4.43 1.96
C HIS A 64 16.48 5.27 1.51
N HIS A 65 16.91 5.16 0.26
CA HIS A 65 18.14 5.80 -0.24
C HIS A 65 17.88 7.07 -1.06
N THR A 66 16.64 7.40 -1.32
CA THR A 66 16.27 8.48 -2.25
C THR A 66 16.38 9.89 -1.64
N GLY A 67 16.46 9.99 -0.32
CA GLY A 67 16.47 11.28 0.40
C GLY A 67 15.10 11.96 0.43
N LEU A 68 14.03 11.25 0.09
CA LEU A 68 12.67 11.80 0.07
C LEU A 68 11.93 11.55 1.38
N ILE A 69 12.21 10.42 2.03
CA ILE A 69 11.58 10.03 3.29
C ILE A 69 12.53 10.21 4.46
N THR A 70 11.98 10.35 5.66
CA THR A 70 12.71 10.37 6.93
C THR A 70 12.60 9.06 7.70
N CYS A 71 11.43 8.42 7.61
CA CYS A 71 11.17 7.10 8.16
C CYS A 71 10.00 6.44 7.44
N MET A 72 9.84 5.15 7.70
CA MET A 72 8.71 4.36 7.24
C MET A 72 8.25 3.40 8.31
N ALA A 73 6.99 2.95 8.22
CA ALA A 73 6.43 1.88 9.02
C ALA A 73 5.69 0.89 8.12
N SER A 74 5.95 -0.39 8.32
CA SER A 74 5.35 -1.50 7.61
C SER A 74 4.45 -2.28 8.56
N GLU A 75 3.35 -2.82 8.06
CA GLU A 75 2.47 -3.74 8.78
C GLU A 75 3.24 -4.99 9.21
N GLU A 76 4.17 -5.47 8.38
CA GLU A 76 4.99 -6.67 8.61
C GLU A 76 6.08 -6.50 9.66
N LYS A 77 6.27 -5.30 10.24
CA LYS A 77 7.35 -5.00 11.19
C LYS A 77 6.82 -4.41 12.49
N GLU A 78 7.31 -4.93 13.61
CA GLU A 78 6.97 -4.43 14.94
C GLU A 78 7.44 -2.98 15.17
N PHE A 79 8.54 -2.58 14.52
CA PHE A 79 9.17 -1.28 14.74
C PHE A 79 9.17 -0.46 13.44
N PHE A 80 8.97 0.86 13.60
CA PHE A 80 9.19 1.79 12.50
C PHE A 80 10.68 1.79 12.09
N TRP A 81 10.94 2.17 10.86
CA TRP A 81 12.29 2.15 10.32
C TRP A 81 12.72 3.57 9.91
N PRO A 82 13.62 4.22 10.69
CA PRO A 82 14.22 5.50 10.30
C PRO A 82 15.23 5.27 9.16
N VAL A 83 15.35 6.24 8.26
CA VAL A 83 16.37 6.19 7.20
C VAL A 83 17.77 6.11 7.84
N PRO A 84 18.62 5.13 7.44
CA PRO A 84 19.96 4.99 8.00
C PRO A 84 20.84 6.23 7.80
N ASP A 85 21.82 6.44 8.69
CA ASP A 85 22.72 7.59 8.65
C ASP A 85 23.57 7.69 7.37
N SER A 86 23.75 6.56 6.68
CA SER A 86 24.46 6.51 5.40
C SER A 86 23.71 7.16 4.24
N PHE A 87 22.42 7.47 4.41
CA PHE A 87 21.56 8.06 3.39
C PHE A 87 20.99 9.41 3.84
N PRO A 88 20.66 10.31 2.89
CA PRO A 88 20.01 11.57 3.23
C PRO A 88 18.60 11.32 3.77
N SER A 89 18.19 12.10 4.77
CA SER A 89 16.86 12.10 5.35
C SER A 89 16.00 13.18 4.69
N GLY A 90 14.76 12.83 4.33
CA GLY A 90 13.80 13.74 3.69
C GLY A 90 12.70 14.24 4.62
N GLU A 91 11.63 14.73 4.01
CA GLU A 91 10.51 15.41 4.68
C GLU A 91 9.26 14.55 4.82
N TYR A 92 9.26 13.33 4.24
CA TYR A 92 8.06 12.49 4.20
C TYR A 92 8.20 11.24 5.06
N VAL A 93 7.06 10.76 5.51
CA VAL A 93 6.88 9.49 6.21
C VAL A 93 5.98 8.61 5.35
N VAL A 94 6.34 7.37 5.13
CA VAL A 94 5.52 6.39 4.41
C VAL A 94 5.11 5.29 5.37
N ILE A 95 3.80 5.07 5.48
CA ILE A 95 3.23 3.97 6.26
C ILE A 95 2.53 3.06 5.27
N TYR A 96 2.82 1.77 5.30
CA TYR A 96 2.32 0.86 4.28
C TYR A 96 2.08 -0.55 4.82
N ASP A 97 1.15 -1.24 4.17
CA ASP A 97 1.04 -2.68 4.13
C ASP A 97 1.60 -3.13 2.78
N PRO A 98 2.69 -3.91 2.76
CA PRO A 98 3.36 -4.26 1.51
C PRO A 98 2.51 -5.17 0.64
N LEU A 99 1.67 -6.04 1.22
CA LEU A 99 0.89 -7.01 0.45
C LEU A 99 -0.41 -7.45 1.16
N ASP A 100 -1.35 -6.51 1.29
CA ASP A 100 -2.67 -6.76 1.87
C ASP A 100 -3.40 -7.90 1.14
N GLY A 101 -3.93 -8.84 1.93
CA GLY A 101 -4.61 -10.03 1.44
C GLY A 101 -3.66 -11.18 1.06
N SER A 102 -2.43 -11.20 1.55
CA SER A 102 -1.41 -12.21 1.24
C SER A 102 -1.87 -13.66 1.50
N SER A 103 -2.76 -13.89 2.46
CA SER A 103 -3.40 -15.20 2.69
C SER A 103 -4.19 -15.74 1.48
N ASN A 104 -4.50 -14.90 0.50
CA ASN A 104 -5.22 -15.28 -0.72
C ASN A 104 -4.28 -15.59 -1.90
N ILE A 105 -2.98 -15.47 -1.75
CA ILE A 105 -1.99 -15.69 -2.82
C ILE A 105 -2.10 -17.12 -3.36
N ASP A 106 -2.16 -18.11 -2.47
CA ASP A 106 -2.19 -19.53 -2.83
C ASP A 106 -3.46 -19.94 -3.60
N VAL A 107 -4.52 -19.14 -3.53
CA VAL A 107 -5.79 -19.37 -4.25
C VAL A 107 -6.00 -18.40 -5.42
N ASN A 108 -4.95 -17.65 -5.78
CA ASN A 108 -4.90 -16.75 -6.93
C ASN A 108 -6.01 -15.66 -6.92
N VAL A 109 -6.33 -15.14 -5.74
CA VAL A 109 -7.20 -13.97 -5.58
C VAL A 109 -6.35 -12.71 -5.60
N SER A 110 -6.90 -11.61 -6.11
CA SER A 110 -6.20 -10.33 -6.17
C SER A 110 -5.78 -9.86 -4.78
N ILE A 111 -4.56 -9.35 -4.70
CA ILE A 111 -3.90 -8.80 -3.52
C ILE A 111 -3.43 -7.38 -3.82
N GLY A 112 -2.99 -6.64 -2.82
CA GLY A 112 -2.61 -5.25 -3.04
C GLY A 112 -1.60 -4.71 -2.06
N THR A 113 -0.96 -3.60 -2.41
CA THR A 113 -0.17 -2.77 -1.50
C THR A 113 -1.02 -1.58 -1.09
N ILE A 114 -1.06 -1.23 0.20
CA ILE A 114 -1.74 -0.04 0.70
C ILE A 114 -0.68 0.89 1.28
N PHE A 115 -0.80 2.19 1.02
CA PHE A 115 0.15 3.17 1.56
C PHE A 115 -0.52 4.49 1.93
N SER A 116 0.09 5.16 2.89
CA SER A 116 -0.19 6.56 3.21
C SER A 116 1.10 7.36 3.36
N ILE A 117 1.03 8.65 3.03
CA ILE A 117 2.16 9.57 3.11
C ILE A 117 1.80 10.71 4.06
N HIS A 118 2.69 10.99 4.99
CA HIS A 118 2.59 12.09 5.93
C HIS A 118 3.81 13.00 5.80
N SER A 119 3.69 14.24 6.26
CA SER A 119 4.86 15.10 6.45
C SER A 119 5.53 14.77 7.78
N LYS A 120 6.85 14.91 7.84
CA LYS A 120 7.59 14.89 9.08
C LYS A 120 7.13 16.03 10.00
N ILE A 121 6.97 15.76 11.29
CA ILE A 121 6.55 16.75 12.30
C ILE A 121 7.59 16.96 13.39
N SER A 122 8.52 15.99 13.59
CA SER A 122 9.61 16.13 14.55
C SER A 122 10.63 17.17 14.09
N SER A 123 11.33 17.76 15.06
CA SER A 123 12.45 18.70 14.80
C SER A 123 13.81 18.02 14.68
N SER A 124 13.87 16.71 14.91
CA SER A 124 15.11 15.93 14.82
C SER A 124 15.60 15.84 13.37
N GLU A 125 16.87 15.56 13.17
CA GLU A 125 17.45 15.33 11.83
C GLU A 125 16.85 14.07 11.18
N ARG A 126 16.55 13.06 11.97
CA ARG A 126 16.02 11.77 11.56
C ARG A 126 14.55 11.61 11.96
N GLY A 127 13.86 10.69 11.31
CA GLY A 127 12.50 10.35 11.67
C GLY A 127 12.40 9.74 13.06
N GLU A 128 11.35 10.10 13.78
CA GLU A 128 11.00 9.59 15.09
C GLU A 128 9.67 8.81 15.04
N LEU A 129 9.39 8.02 16.06
CA LEU A 129 8.12 7.29 16.15
C LEU A 129 6.91 8.24 16.10
N SER A 130 7.03 9.44 16.65
CA SER A 130 6.01 10.48 16.60
C SER A 130 5.65 10.89 15.16
N ASP A 131 6.58 10.77 14.22
CA ASP A 131 6.33 11.07 12.81
C ASP A 131 5.42 10.01 12.15
N CYS A 132 5.46 8.77 12.62
CA CYS A 132 4.56 7.71 12.19
C CYS A 132 3.20 7.76 12.89
N LEU A 133 3.16 8.15 14.17
CA LEU A 133 1.95 8.16 15.01
C LEU A 133 1.11 9.44 14.82
N GLN A 134 0.78 9.79 13.60
CA GLN A 134 -0.05 10.94 13.27
C GLN A 134 -1.51 10.53 13.06
N ALA A 135 -2.43 11.44 13.33
CA ALA A 135 -3.84 11.21 13.02
C ALA A 135 -4.05 11.11 11.50
N GLY A 136 -4.87 10.17 11.03
CA GLY A 136 -5.12 9.94 9.60
C GLY A 136 -5.59 11.17 8.81
N LYS A 137 -6.23 12.14 9.45
CA LYS A 137 -6.59 13.43 8.82
C LYS A 137 -5.39 14.30 8.40
N HIS A 138 -4.17 13.96 8.83
CA HIS A 138 -2.93 14.64 8.47
C HIS A 138 -2.21 13.98 7.30
N GLN A 139 -2.78 12.92 6.72
CA GLN A 139 -2.28 12.34 5.48
C GLN A 139 -2.26 13.41 4.37
N ILE A 140 -1.14 13.51 3.68
CA ILE A 140 -0.99 14.37 2.50
C ILE A 140 -1.28 13.62 1.21
N ALA A 141 -1.18 12.30 1.24
CA ALA A 141 -1.63 11.40 0.21
C ALA A 141 -1.90 10.02 0.78
N ALA A 142 -2.75 9.28 0.11
CA ALA A 142 -2.99 7.87 0.35
C ALA A 142 -3.30 7.16 -0.97
N GLY A 143 -3.02 5.88 -1.04
CA GLY A 143 -3.27 5.10 -2.23
C GLY A 143 -3.12 3.61 -2.00
N TYR A 144 -3.36 2.89 -3.07
CA TYR A 144 -3.16 1.45 -3.12
C TYR A 144 -2.72 1.01 -4.52
N VAL A 145 -2.08 -0.13 -4.56
CA VAL A 145 -1.82 -0.87 -5.79
C VAL A 145 -2.60 -2.18 -5.74
N LEU A 146 -3.34 -2.48 -6.78
CA LEU A 146 -4.06 -3.74 -6.91
C LEU A 146 -3.32 -4.62 -7.91
N TYR A 147 -2.93 -5.81 -7.48
CA TYR A 147 -2.31 -6.85 -8.31
C TYR A 147 -3.38 -7.88 -8.70
N GLY A 148 -4.07 -7.63 -9.82
CA GLY A 148 -5.16 -8.45 -10.33
C GLY A 148 -4.98 -8.77 -11.80
N SER A 149 -6.07 -8.92 -12.55
CA SER A 149 -6.05 -9.12 -14.02
C SER A 149 -5.33 -7.99 -14.77
N SER A 150 -5.25 -6.82 -14.17
CA SER A 150 -4.32 -5.73 -14.50
C SER A 150 -3.75 -5.17 -13.20
N THR A 151 -2.53 -4.63 -13.24
CA THR A 151 -1.98 -3.92 -12.09
C THR A 151 -2.44 -2.47 -12.14
N MET A 152 -3.13 -2.03 -11.09
CA MET A 152 -3.63 -0.67 -10.97
C MET A 152 -3.00 0.05 -9.79
N PHE A 153 -2.53 1.27 -10.02
CA PHE A 153 -2.04 2.20 -9.00
C PHE A 153 -3.05 3.32 -8.83
N VAL A 154 -3.68 3.39 -7.67
CA VAL A 154 -4.74 4.37 -7.37
C VAL A 154 -4.29 5.23 -6.20
N TYR A 155 -4.37 6.54 -6.33
CA TYR A 155 -4.02 7.44 -5.23
C TYR A 155 -4.82 8.74 -5.24
N THR A 156 -4.79 9.41 -4.10
CA THR A 156 -5.31 10.77 -3.91
C THR A 156 -4.30 11.63 -3.16
N THR A 157 -4.30 12.91 -3.49
CA THR A 157 -3.62 13.97 -2.74
C THR A 157 -4.62 14.96 -2.12
N GLY A 158 -5.85 14.49 -1.86
CA GLY A 158 -6.96 15.31 -1.38
C GLY A 158 -7.69 16.12 -2.46
N ARG A 159 -7.37 15.90 -3.76
CA ARG A 159 -7.97 16.60 -4.92
C ARG A 159 -8.49 15.63 -5.97
N GLY A 160 -9.39 14.75 -5.56
CA GLY A 160 -9.87 13.67 -6.41
C GLY A 160 -9.03 12.40 -6.27
N VAL A 161 -9.54 11.31 -6.80
CA VAL A 161 -8.91 9.99 -6.83
C VAL A 161 -8.60 9.68 -8.30
N HIS A 162 -7.38 9.25 -8.57
CA HIS A 162 -6.94 8.93 -9.92
C HIS A 162 -6.37 7.51 -9.97
N GLY A 163 -6.72 6.76 -11.02
CA GLY A 163 -6.26 5.40 -11.25
C GLY A 163 -5.39 5.31 -12.50
N PHE A 164 -4.28 4.60 -12.36
CA PHE A 164 -3.31 4.34 -13.41
C PHE A 164 -3.18 2.84 -13.60
N THR A 165 -3.19 2.39 -14.83
CA THR A 165 -3.00 0.98 -15.17
C THR A 165 -1.59 0.77 -15.70
N LEU A 166 -0.91 -0.26 -15.19
CA LEU A 166 0.40 -0.65 -15.71
C LEU A 166 0.24 -1.22 -17.12
N ASP A 167 0.88 -0.58 -18.08
CA ASP A 167 1.09 -1.14 -19.41
C ASP A 167 2.36 -1.99 -19.39
N PRO A 168 2.27 -3.32 -19.45
CA PRO A 168 3.45 -4.19 -19.37
C PRO A 168 4.37 -4.07 -20.58
N SER A 169 3.88 -3.56 -21.71
CA SER A 169 4.69 -3.37 -22.92
C SER A 169 5.58 -2.13 -22.82
N LEU A 170 5.11 -1.10 -22.12
CA LEU A 170 5.85 0.13 -21.84
C LEU A 170 6.63 0.04 -20.52
N GLY A 171 6.17 -0.80 -19.60
CA GLY A 171 6.68 -0.84 -18.23
C GLY A 171 6.30 0.40 -17.41
N GLU A 172 5.22 1.12 -17.79
CA GLU A 172 4.79 2.37 -17.17
C GLU A 172 3.32 2.37 -16.77
N PHE A 173 3.02 3.09 -15.67
CA PHE A 173 1.66 3.36 -15.25
C PHE A 173 1.07 4.50 -16.11
N VAL A 174 0.01 4.19 -16.83
CA VAL A 174 -0.71 5.14 -17.70
C VAL A 174 -2.02 5.52 -17.04
N LEU A 175 -2.35 6.83 -17.01
CA LEU A 175 -3.63 7.32 -16.48
C LEU A 175 -4.79 6.68 -17.25
N SER A 176 -5.56 5.86 -16.57
CA SER A 176 -6.71 5.13 -17.13
C SER A 176 -8.05 5.55 -16.54
N HIS A 177 -8.03 6.11 -15.33
CA HIS A 177 -9.24 6.53 -14.60
C HIS A 177 -8.99 7.91 -13.98
N GLU A 178 -9.47 8.94 -14.64
CA GLU A 178 -9.38 10.30 -14.13
C GLU A 178 -10.58 10.60 -13.22
N SER A 179 -10.32 11.21 -12.05
CA SER A 179 -11.36 11.71 -11.13
C SER A 179 -12.43 10.65 -10.78
N MET A 180 -11.95 9.49 -10.31
CA MET A 180 -12.83 8.39 -9.91
C MET A 180 -13.82 8.85 -8.85
N CYS A 181 -15.11 8.61 -9.10
CA CYS A 181 -16.21 8.91 -8.21
C CYS A 181 -17.19 7.74 -8.16
N PHE A 182 -17.92 7.64 -7.06
CA PHE A 182 -19.11 6.77 -7.06
C PHE A 182 -20.11 7.26 -8.11
N PRO A 183 -20.80 6.32 -8.79
CA PRO A 183 -21.82 6.69 -9.78
C PRO A 183 -22.97 7.47 -9.11
N ASP A 184 -23.55 8.43 -9.84
CA ASP A 184 -24.76 9.15 -9.44
C ASP A 184 -25.82 8.94 -10.53
N PRO A 185 -26.95 8.29 -10.23
CA PRO A 185 -27.36 7.72 -8.95
C PRO A 185 -26.49 6.50 -8.53
N PRO A 186 -26.31 6.28 -7.21
CA PRO A 186 -25.49 5.19 -6.70
C PRO A 186 -26.11 3.83 -7.07
N ARG A 187 -25.26 2.87 -7.42
CA ARG A 187 -25.72 1.48 -7.57
C ARG A 187 -25.96 0.91 -6.17
N ARG A 188 -27.12 0.28 -5.97
CA ARG A 188 -27.45 -0.43 -4.72
C ARG A 188 -26.83 -1.82 -4.75
N VAL A 189 -25.50 -1.86 -4.68
CA VAL A 189 -24.72 -3.11 -4.69
C VAL A 189 -23.69 -3.02 -3.59
N TYR A 190 -23.64 -4.05 -2.76
CA TYR A 190 -22.55 -4.25 -1.79
C TYR A 190 -21.90 -5.61 -2.04
N SER A 191 -20.67 -5.76 -1.54
CA SER A 191 -19.96 -7.04 -1.54
C SER A 191 -19.34 -7.24 -0.17
N ILE A 192 -19.59 -8.39 0.44
CA ILE A 192 -19.04 -8.78 1.72
C ILE A 192 -18.83 -10.30 1.75
N ASN A 193 -17.82 -10.77 2.48
CA ASN A 193 -17.61 -12.19 2.68
C ASN A 193 -18.56 -12.71 3.77
N GLU A 194 -19.65 -13.38 3.37
CA GLU A 194 -20.65 -13.96 4.27
C GLU A 194 -20.26 -15.36 4.81
N ALA A 195 -19.08 -15.87 4.49
CA ALA A 195 -18.66 -17.22 4.95
C ALA A 195 -18.72 -17.37 6.48
N HIS A 196 -18.58 -16.28 7.21
CA HIS A 196 -18.62 -16.25 8.68
C HIS A 196 -19.92 -15.65 9.23
N TYR A 197 -20.98 -15.51 8.44
CA TYR A 197 -22.26 -14.89 8.84
C TYR A 197 -22.78 -15.45 10.17
N ASN A 198 -22.74 -16.78 10.36
CA ASN A 198 -23.23 -17.44 11.57
C ASN A 198 -22.38 -17.14 12.85
N SER A 199 -21.16 -16.67 12.69
CA SER A 199 -20.27 -16.24 13.79
C SER A 199 -20.35 -14.76 14.11
N TRP A 200 -21.05 -13.97 13.29
CA TRP A 200 -21.18 -12.54 13.48
C TRP A 200 -22.10 -12.20 14.67
N LYS A 201 -21.88 -11.04 15.27
CA LYS A 201 -22.79 -10.51 16.29
C LYS A 201 -24.14 -10.17 15.64
N THR A 202 -25.21 -10.27 16.41
CA THR A 202 -26.58 -10.01 15.94
C THR A 202 -26.73 -8.67 15.21
N GLY A 203 -26.05 -7.60 15.65
CA GLY A 203 -26.11 -6.31 14.97
C GLY A 203 -25.51 -6.31 13.57
N GLN A 204 -24.46 -7.13 13.32
CA GLN A 204 -23.86 -7.28 11.99
C GLN A 204 -24.78 -8.08 11.06
N GLN A 205 -25.39 -9.16 11.57
CA GLN A 205 -26.36 -9.97 10.83
C GLN A 205 -27.56 -9.11 10.42
N LEU A 206 -28.15 -8.37 11.37
CA LEU A 206 -29.29 -7.48 11.10
C LEU A 206 -28.97 -6.39 10.08
N LEU A 207 -27.73 -5.86 10.07
CA LEU A 207 -27.32 -4.88 9.06
C LEU A 207 -27.34 -5.50 7.65
N ILE A 208 -26.77 -6.69 7.50
CA ILE A 208 -26.71 -7.37 6.20
C ILE A 208 -28.10 -7.80 5.74
N ASP A 209 -28.93 -8.30 6.63
CA ASP A 209 -30.31 -8.69 6.32
C ASP A 209 -31.19 -7.49 5.90
N HIS A 210 -30.76 -6.27 6.24
CA HIS A 210 -31.48 -5.03 5.88
C HIS A 210 -31.02 -4.42 4.55
N LEU A 211 -29.82 -4.75 4.08
CA LEU A 211 -29.27 -4.24 2.81
C LEU A 211 -29.83 -4.94 1.59
#